data_97bf4e29bcf4c6cd05303936bb2540ef
#
_entry.id   97bf4e29bcf4c6cd05303936bb2540ef
#
_cell.length_a   1.000
_cell.length_b   1.000
_cell.length_c   1.000
_cell.angle_alpha   90.00
_cell.angle_beta   90.00
_cell.angle_gamma   90.00
#
_symmetry.space_group_name_H-M   'P 1'
#
loop_
_entity.id
_entity.type
_entity.pdbx_description
1 polymer ?
#
loop_
_entity_poly.entity_id
_entity_poly.type
_entity_poly.pdbx_seq_one_letter_code
_entity_poly.pdbx_strand_id
1 'polypeptide(L)'
;KNDEAHLRRRLFDVQQPKREYHFGATLTVAEYILPGKIKNILKEDPDCRMKITVQNTRELLRQIDTGEIDFAVVEGSFPKEEYDFLPYSREPYIAVCSPGFPLPQCPCVLEDLLSYTLITREKGSGTRDILESILAQQNLKLADFSRVVEYGSIGAIKRLTAAGCGITFLYKKAAEHELRSRKLKDIKLQEFHLLHGLNFVFRKDTIFREEYAELYSLLK
;
A
#
# COMPACT_ATOMS: atom_id res chain seq x y z
N LYS A 1 22.58 -11.96 -5.56
CA LYS A 1 21.45 -12.90 -5.78
C LYS A 1 20.32 -12.26 -6.61
N ASN A 2 19.87 -11.05 -6.24
CA ASN A 2 18.81 -10.36 -6.99
C ASN A 2 19.25 -10.09 -8.43
N ASP A 3 20.38 -9.41 -8.63
CA ASP A 3 20.92 -9.10 -9.95
C ASP A 3 21.22 -10.37 -10.79
N GLU A 4 21.71 -11.43 -10.14
CA GLU A 4 21.94 -12.72 -10.80
C GLU A 4 20.63 -13.35 -11.29
N ALA A 5 19.57 -13.31 -10.50
CA ALA A 5 18.25 -13.82 -10.87
C ALA A 5 17.66 -13.01 -12.05
N HIS A 6 17.84 -11.69 -12.02
CA HIS A 6 17.42 -10.79 -13.11
C HIS A 6 18.19 -11.09 -14.40
N LEU A 7 19.54 -11.21 -14.35
CA LEU A 7 20.36 -11.57 -15.49
C LEU A 7 20.00 -12.95 -16.07
N ARG A 8 19.77 -13.96 -15.23
CA ARG A 8 19.36 -15.29 -15.71
C ARG A 8 18.04 -15.22 -16.47
N ARG A 9 17.02 -14.51 -15.97
CA ARG A 9 15.75 -14.35 -16.71
C ARG A 9 15.99 -13.75 -18.10
N ARG A 10 16.79 -12.68 -18.20
CA ARG A 10 17.12 -12.04 -19.49
C ARG A 10 17.88 -12.95 -20.46
N LEU A 11 18.81 -13.77 -19.97
CA LEU A 11 19.56 -14.70 -20.81
C LEU A 11 18.69 -15.82 -21.42
N PHE A 12 17.62 -16.22 -20.73
CA PHE A 12 16.65 -17.16 -21.28
C PHE A 12 15.68 -16.51 -22.28
N ASP A 13 15.47 -15.19 -22.21
CA ASP A 13 14.57 -14.42 -23.09
C ASP A 13 15.22 -13.96 -24.42
N VAL A 14 16.48 -14.30 -24.69
CA VAL A 14 17.22 -13.87 -25.90
C VAL A 14 16.53 -14.25 -27.23
N GLN A 15 15.52 -15.12 -27.22
CA GLN A 15 14.78 -15.51 -28.42
C GLN A 15 13.61 -14.59 -28.80
N GLN A 16 13.21 -13.66 -27.94
CA GLN A 16 12.22 -12.60 -28.30
C GLN A 16 12.45 -11.35 -27.42
N PRO A 17 12.76 -10.18 -28.01
CA PRO A 17 12.95 -8.94 -27.24
C PRO A 17 11.60 -8.32 -26.84
N LYS A 18 10.80 -9.06 -26.04
CA LYS A 18 9.61 -8.50 -25.41
C LYS A 18 9.99 -7.99 -24.04
N ARG A 19 9.68 -6.73 -23.76
CA ARG A 19 9.89 -6.14 -22.42
C ARG A 19 9.01 -6.89 -21.41
N GLU A 20 9.62 -7.69 -20.57
CA GLU A 20 8.93 -8.36 -19.46
C GLU A 20 9.30 -7.67 -18.15
N TYR A 21 8.29 -7.19 -17.42
CA TYR A 21 8.45 -6.55 -16.12
C TYR A 21 7.89 -7.44 -15.03
N HIS A 22 8.73 -7.78 -14.06
CA HIS A 22 8.34 -8.60 -12.93
C HIS A 22 8.53 -7.83 -11.62
N PHE A 23 7.45 -7.31 -11.06
CA PHE A 23 7.52 -6.44 -9.89
C PHE A 23 6.40 -6.68 -8.89
N GLY A 24 6.56 -6.12 -7.70
CA GLY A 24 5.62 -6.21 -6.61
C GLY A 24 4.85 -4.93 -6.36
N ALA A 25 3.66 -5.07 -5.78
CA ALA A 25 2.91 -3.94 -5.26
C ALA A 25 2.14 -4.35 -4.00
N THR A 26 2.05 -3.43 -3.03
CA THR A 26 1.15 -3.65 -1.90
C THR A 26 -0.30 -3.57 -2.36
N LEU A 27 -1.22 -4.13 -1.55
CA LEU A 27 -2.62 -4.28 -1.94
C LEU A 27 -3.27 -2.95 -2.32
N THR A 28 -3.03 -1.89 -1.54
CA THR A 28 -3.55 -0.54 -1.83
C THR A 28 -3.02 -0.03 -3.18
N VAL A 29 -1.73 -0.19 -3.42
CA VAL A 29 -1.08 0.27 -4.65
C VAL A 29 -1.59 -0.50 -5.85
N ALA A 30 -1.65 -1.83 -5.75
CA ALA A 30 -2.07 -2.71 -6.84
C ALA A 30 -3.53 -2.51 -7.25
N GLU A 31 -4.44 -2.31 -6.28
CA GLU A 31 -5.88 -2.21 -6.56
C GLU A 31 -6.33 -0.79 -6.93
N TYR A 32 -5.71 0.26 -6.35
CA TYR A 32 -6.28 1.61 -6.42
C TYR A 32 -5.38 2.64 -7.11
N ILE A 33 -4.11 2.33 -7.36
CA ILE A 33 -3.14 3.30 -7.90
C ILE A 33 -2.57 2.84 -9.25
N LEU A 34 -1.99 1.65 -9.30
CA LEU A 34 -1.34 1.13 -10.50
C LEU A 34 -2.27 0.90 -11.70
N PRO A 35 -3.54 0.48 -11.58
CA PRO A 35 -4.34 0.13 -12.76
C PRO A 35 -4.45 1.25 -13.78
N GLY A 36 -4.54 2.51 -13.31
CA GLY A 36 -4.56 3.68 -14.20
C GLY A 36 -3.27 3.87 -14.98
N LYS A 37 -2.13 3.60 -14.37
CA LYS A 37 -0.80 3.71 -14.99
C LYS A 37 -0.52 2.57 -15.95
N ILE A 38 -0.80 1.33 -15.52
CA ILE A 38 -0.66 0.13 -16.34
C ILE A 38 -1.51 0.21 -17.61
N LYS A 39 -2.75 0.71 -17.50
CA LYS A 39 -3.62 0.96 -18.66
C LYS A 39 -2.93 1.80 -19.72
N ASN A 40 -2.20 2.85 -19.33
CA ASN A 40 -1.51 3.72 -20.27
C ASN A 40 -0.34 2.99 -20.93
N ILE A 41 0.47 2.28 -20.14
CA ILE A 41 1.60 1.50 -20.66
C ILE A 41 1.14 0.46 -21.68
N LEU A 42 0.08 -0.30 -21.36
CA LEU A 42 -0.47 -1.33 -22.27
C LEU A 42 -1.07 -0.77 -23.56
N LYS A 43 -1.43 0.53 -23.58
CA LYS A 43 -1.88 1.21 -24.80
C LYS A 43 -0.71 1.69 -25.66
N GLU A 44 0.39 2.11 -25.04
CA GLU A 44 1.58 2.61 -25.70
C GLU A 44 2.48 1.49 -26.20
N ASP A 45 2.56 0.38 -25.46
CA ASP A 45 3.34 -0.82 -25.77
C ASP A 45 2.47 -2.08 -25.66
N PRO A 46 1.75 -2.47 -26.75
CA PRO A 46 0.89 -3.67 -26.74
C PRO A 46 1.65 -4.98 -26.54
N ASP A 47 2.95 -5.01 -26.80
CA ASP A 47 3.80 -6.21 -26.64
C ASP A 47 4.42 -6.33 -25.23
N CYS A 48 4.24 -5.31 -24.39
CA CYS A 48 4.71 -5.29 -23.02
C CYS A 48 4.07 -6.44 -22.20
N ARG A 49 4.91 -7.21 -21.51
CA ARG A 49 4.49 -8.26 -20.59
C ARG A 49 4.74 -7.80 -19.16
N MET A 50 3.74 -7.96 -18.30
CA MET A 50 3.86 -7.60 -16.88
C MET A 50 3.42 -8.76 -16.01
N LYS A 51 4.25 -9.10 -15.02
CA LYS A 51 3.89 -9.99 -13.92
C LYS A 51 3.94 -9.19 -12.63
N ILE A 52 2.78 -8.96 -12.02
CA ILE A 52 2.65 -8.14 -10.82
C ILE A 52 2.29 -9.04 -9.65
N THR A 53 3.19 -9.11 -8.67
CA THR A 53 2.97 -9.85 -7.44
C THR A 53 2.36 -8.93 -6.40
N VAL A 54 1.20 -9.31 -5.85
CA VAL A 54 0.50 -8.51 -4.83
C VAL A 54 0.66 -9.17 -3.47
N GLN A 55 1.37 -8.49 -2.57
CA GLN A 55 1.65 -8.96 -1.22
C GLN A 55 1.74 -7.79 -0.24
N ASN A 56 1.92 -8.03 1.05
CA ASN A 56 2.24 -6.98 2.01
C ASN A 56 3.71 -6.53 1.87
N THR A 57 4.03 -5.38 2.46
CA THR A 57 5.37 -4.77 2.33
C THR A 57 6.49 -5.72 2.76
N ARG A 58 6.33 -6.41 3.88
CA ARG A 58 7.34 -7.34 4.39
C ARG A 58 7.65 -8.46 3.40
N GLU A 59 6.62 -9.07 2.83
CA GLU A 59 6.79 -10.17 1.89
C GLU A 59 7.40 -9.71 0.56
N LEU A 60 7.02 -8.51 0.08
CA LEU A 60 7.61 -7.93 -1.12
C LEU A 60 9.11 -7.64 -0.95
N LEU A 61 9.51 -7.10 0.21
CA LEU A 61 10.93 -6.89 0.50
C LEU A 61 11.71 -8.20 0.51
N ARG A 62 11.17 -9.25 1.13
CA ARG A 62 11.77 -10.59 1.07
C ARG A 62 11.93 -11.08 -0.37
N GLN A 63 10.93 -10.87 -1.22
CA GLN A 63 10.98 -11.29 -2.63
C GLN A 63 11.98 -10.47 -3.45
N ILE A 64 12.18 -9.19 -3.14
CA ILE A 64 13.29 -8.39 -3.69
C ILE A 64 14.63 -9.00 -3.29
N ASP A 65 14.80 -9.39 -2.02
CA ASP A 65 16.06 -9.95 -1.52
C ASP A 65 16.41 -11.29 -2.17
N THR A 66 15.40 -12.12 -2.44
CA THR A 66 15.59 -13.42 -3.11
C THR A 66 15.68 -13.31 -4.63
N GLY A 67 15.37 -12.15 -5.22
CA GLY A 67 15.32 -11.96 -6.67
C GLY A 67 14.09 -12.57 -7.33
N GLU A 68 13.05 -12.88 -6.57
CA GLU A 68 11.74 -13.32 -7.12
C GLU A 68 11.04 -12.18 -7.86
N ILE A 69 11.22 -10.93 -7.41
CA ILE A 69 10.80 -9.71 -8.08
C ILE A 69 11.96 -8.72 -8.18
N ASP A 70 11.91 -7.81 -9.13
CA ASP A 70 12.99 -6.86 -9.41
C ASP A 70 12.90 -5.62 -8.51
N PHE A 71 11.69 -5.10 -8.34
CA PHE A 71 11.37 -3.94 -7.50
C PHE A 71 9.94 -4.06 -6.99
N ALA A 72 9.53 -3.16 -6.11
CA ALA A 72 8.14 -3.08 -5.65
C ALA A 72 7.70 -1.63 -5.42
N VAL A 73 6.41 -1.36 -5.59
CA VAL A 73 5.79 -0.12 -5.11
C VAL A 73 5.09 -0.41 -3.79
N VAL A 74 5.60 0.17 -2.71
CA VAL A 74 5.20 -0.17 -1.35
C VAL A 74 4.74 1.03 -0.54
N GLU A 75 3.97 0.75 0.49
CA GLU A 75 3.58 1.65 1.57
C GLU A 75 4.26 1.24 2.88
N GLY A 76 4.25 2.14 3.86
CA GLY A 76 4.82 1.85 5.19
C GLY A 76 6.33 2.03 5.26
N SER A 77 6.91 1.47 6.31
CA SER A 77 8.33 1.59 6.61
C SER A 77 9.14 0.42 6.04
N PHE A 78 10.37 0.70 5.64
CA PHE A 78 11.34 -0.29 5.19
C PHE A 78 12.77 0.14 5.57
N PRO A 79 13.74 -0.80 5.69
CA PRO A 79 15.13 -0.49 6.02
C PRO A 79 15.84 0.28 4.90
N LYS A 80 16.04 1.59 5.06
CA LYS A 80 16.68 2.45 4.05
C LYS A 80 18.18 2.15 3.86
N GLU A 81 18.79 1.42 4.75
CA GLU A 81 20.16 0.95 4.66
C GLU A 81 20.31 -0.18 3.63
N GLU A 82 19.24 -0.95 3.39
CA GLU A 82 19.26 -2.13 2.52
C GLU A 82 18.64 -1.89 1.14
N TYR A 83 17.80 -0.85 1.03
CA TYR A 83 17.04 -0.54 -0.18
C TYR A 83 17.25 0.90 -0.63
N ASP A 84 17.42 1.09 -1.94
CA ASP A 84 17.23 2.38 -2.58
C ASP A 84 15.74 2.58 -2.89
N PHE A 85 15.31 3.84 -2.95
CA PHE A 85 13.92 4.15 -3.24
C PHE A 85 13.75 5.47 -4.00
N LEU A 86 12.66 5.53 -4.76
CA LEU A 86 12.20 6.76 -5.43
C LEU A 86 10.78 7.08 -4.90
N PRO A 87 10.52 8.35 -4.49
CA PRO A 87 9.19 8.75 -4.02
C PRO A 87 8.14 8.61 -5.12
N TYR A 88 7.16 7.71 -4.92
CA TYR A 88 6.17 7.41 -5.95
C TYR A 88 4.99 8.38 -5.91
N SER A 89 4.25 8.45 -4.82
CA SER A 89 3.20 9.44 -4.59
C SER A 89 3.05 9.76 -3.10
N ARG A 90 2.20 10.74 -2.78
CA ARG A 90 1.75 11.03 -1.42
C ARG A 90 0.24 10.96 -1.39
N GLU A 91 -0.29 10.11 -0.53
CA GLU A 91 -1.72 9.83 -0.45
C GLU A 91 -2.27 10.16 0.95
N PRO A 92 -3.45 10.78 1.04
CA PRO A 92 -4.10 10.99 2.34
C PRO A 92 -4.43 9.67 3.01
N TYR A 93 -4.07 9.55 4.29
CA TYR A 93 -4.44 8.44 5.16
C TYR A 93 -5.54 8.92 6.11
N ILE A 94 -6.67 8.22 6.18
CA ILE A 94 -7.89 8.68 6.83
C ILE A 94 -8.53 7.58 7.69
N ALA A 95 -9.30 8.00 8.69
CA ALA A 95 -10.22 7.13 9.43
C ALA A 95 -11.59 7.16 8.77
N VAL A 96 -12.26 6.01 8.66
CA VAL A 96 -13.60 5.91 8.06
C VAL A 96 -14.53 4.99 8.86
N CYS A 97 -15.83 5.26 8.76
CA CYS A 97 -16.89 4.43 9.32
C CYS A 97 -18.14 4.44 8.40
N SER A 98 -19.20 3.69 8.76
CA SER A 98 -20.49 3.81 8.08
C SER A 98 -21.16 5.16 8.38
N PRO A 99 -22.03 5.67 7.51
CA PRO A 99 -22.68 6.99 7.69
C PRO A 99 -23.46 7.13 9.01
N GLY A 100 -24.17 6.08 9.43
CA GLY A 100 -24.95 6.03 10.67
C GLY A 100 -24.17 5.60 11.90
N PHE A 101 -22.84 5.46 11.81
CA PHE A 101 -22.02 4.99 12.94
C PHE A 101 -22.07 5.99 14.12
N PRO A 102 -22.28 5.51 15.37
CA PRO A 102 -22.47 6.37 16.55
C PRO A 102 -21.11 6.93 17.02
N LEU A 103 -20.62 7.94 16.32
CA LEU A 103 -19.40 8.64 16.69
C LEU A 103 -19.66 9.70 17.77
N PRO A 104 -18.65 10.10 18.55
CA PRO A 104 -18.71 11.29 19.36
C PRO A 104 -18.86 12.54 18.48
N GLN A 105 -19.04 13.70 19.11
CA GLN A 105 -19.09 14.96 18.36
C GLN A 105 -17.78 15.18 17.60
N CYS A 106 -17.84 15.33 16.29
CA CYS A 106 -16.68 15.61 15.44
C CYS A 106 -16.48 17.12 15.22
N PRO A 107 -15.21 17.59 15.11
CA PRO A 107 -13.99 16.78 15.09
C PRO A 107 -13.63 16.21 16.46
N CYS A 108 -13.27 14.92 16.49
CA CYS A 108 -12.89 14.18 17.70
C CYS A 108 -11.36 13.91 17.71
N VAL A 109 -10.84 13.44 18.82
CA VAL A 109 -9.44 13.02 18.95
C VAL A 109 -9.31 11.49 18.74
N LEU A 110 -8.10 11.02 18.57
CA LEU A 110 -7.86 9.60 18.31
C LEU A 110 -8.28 8.70 19.48
N GLU A 111 -8.10 9.18 20.71
CA GLU A 111 -8.50 8.51 21.94
C GLU A 111 -10.01 8.24 22.01
N ASP A 112 -10.83 9.13 21.46
CA ASP A 112 -12.29 8.96 21.41
C ASP A 112 -12.68 7.71 20.59
N LEU A 113 -11.82 7.27 19.69
CA LEU A 113 -12.05 6.11 18.83
C LEU A 113 -11.70 4.78 19.51
N LEU A 114 -10.99 4.78 20.62
CA LEU A 114 -10.58 3.56 21.32
C LEU A 114 -11.76 2.74 21.87
N SER A 115 -12.90 3.37 22.13
CA SER A 115 -14.12 2.70 22.57
C SER A 115 -14.81 1.86 21.49
N TYR A 116 -14.39 1.96 20.22
CA TYR A 116 -14.99 1.24 19.10
C TYR A 116 -14.18 0.02 18.67
N THR A 117 -14.82 -0.83 17.87
CA THR A 117 -14.12 -1.93 17.19
C THR A 117 -13.26 -1.36 16.06
N LEU A 118 -11.96 -1.64 16.12
CA LEU A 118 -11.04 -1.38 15.02
C LEU A 118 -10.98 -2.58 14.08
N ILE A 119 -11.23 -2.37 12.79
CA ILE A 119 -11.03 -3.37 11.75
C ILE A 119 -9.76 -2.96 10.99
N THR A 120 -8.70 -3.75 11.07
CA THR A 120 -7.37 -3.38 10.54
C THR A 120 -6.77 -4.47 9.67
N ARG A 121 -5.70 -4.11 8.97
CA ARG A 121 -4.91 -5.03 8.16
C ARG A 121 -4.10 -5.99 9.04
N GLU A 122 -3.63 -7.04 8.41
CA GLU A 122 -2.74 -8.04 9.00
C GLU A 122 -1.36 -7.47 9.34
N LYS A 123 -0.66 -8.14 10.24
CA LYS A 123 0.72 -7.80 10.62
C LYS A 123 1.68 -7.91 9.42
N GLY A 124 2.48 -6.86 9.21
CA GLY A 124 3.38 -6.73 8.05
C GLY A 124 2.78 -5.95 6.89
N SER A 125 1.52 -5.50 7.01
CA SER A 125 0.92 -4.54 6.08
C SER A 125 1.42 -3.13 6.38
N GLY A 126 1.93 -2.42 5.35
CA GLY A 126 2.33 -1.02 5.49
C GLY A 126 1.20 -0.10 5.93
N THR A 127 -0.05 -0.36 5.53
CA THR A 127 -1.24 0.38 6.02
C THR A 127 -1.38 0.26 7.54
N ARG A 128 -1.17 -0.94 8.11
CA ARG A 128 -1.21 -1.15 9.55
C ARG A 128 -0.01 -0.51 10.26
N ASP A 129 1.19 -0.64 9.71
CA ASP A 129 2.41 -0.06 10.28
C ASP A 129 2.29 1.46 10.43
N ILE A 130 1.61 2.13 9.49
CA ILE A 130 1.31 3.57 9.57
C ILE A 130 0.42 3.85 10.78
N LEU A 131 -0.67 3.10 10.95
CA LEU A 131 -1.57 3.27 12.10
C LEU A 131 -0.83 3.03 13.42
N GLU A 132 -0.06 1.95 13.51
CA GLU A 132 0.72 1.64 14.71
C GLU A 132 1.73 2.75 15.03
N SER A 133 2.37 3.35 14.01
CA SER A 133 3.27 4.48 14.18
C SER A 133 2.56 5.74 14.69
N ILE A 134 1.35 6.02 14.19
CA ILE A 134 0.55 7.16 14.64
C ILE A 134 0.11 6.97 16.10
N LEU A 135 -0.39 5.78 16.43
CA LEU A 135 -0.78 5.44 17.80
C LEU A 135 0.40 5.58 18.76
N ALA A 136 1.58 5.06 18.38
CA ALA A 136 2.78 5.12 19.19
C ALA A 136 3.24 6.57 19.47
N GLN A 137 3.08 7.50 18.53
CA GLN A 137 3.38 8.93 18.74
C GLN A 137 2.50 9.57 19.82
N GLN A 138 1.32 9.00 20.07
CA GLN A 138 0.39 9.44 21.11
C GLN A 138 0.39 8.50 22.34
N ASN A 139 1.41 7.64 22.48
CA ASN A 139 1.52 6.64 23.53
C ASN A 139 0.35 5.63 23.56
N LEU A 140 -0.29 5.40 22.42
CA LEU A 140 -1.38 4.45 22.22
C LEU A 140 -0.91 3.22 21.44
N LYS A 141 -1.69 2.15 21.47
CA LYS A 141 -1.44 0.90 20.74
C LYS A 141 -2.76 0.27 20.26
N LEU A 142 -2.69 -0.65 19.33
CA LEU A 142 -3.88 -1.34 18.81
C LEU A 142 -4.69 -2.03 19.90
N ALA A 143 -4.00 -2.57 20.92
CA ALA A 143 -4.66 -3.26 22.05
C ALA A 143 -5.49 -2.32 22.97
N ASP A 144 -5.38 -1.01 22.82
CA ASP A 144 -6.18 -0.06 23.59
C ASP A 144 -7.59 0.14 22.99
N PHE A 145 -7.82 -0.32 21.75
CA PHE A 145 -9.17 -0.38 21.19
C PHE A 145 -10.03 -1.43 21.90
N SER A 146 -11.31 -1.16 22.07
CA SER A 146 -12.26 -2.07 22.74
C SER A 146 -12.29 -3.46 22.12
N ARG A 147 -12.05 -3.55 20.80
CA ARG A 147 -11.89 -4.79 20.03
C ARG A 147 -11.09 -4.53 18.78
N VAL A 148 -10.24 -5.48 18.40
CA VAL A 148 -9.50 -5.46 17.14
C VAL A 148 -9.89 -6.66 16.30
N VAL A 149 -10.24 -6.41 15.04
CA VAL A 149 -10.49 -7.43 14.02
C VAL A 149 -9.41 -7.29 12.95
N GLU A 150 -8.57 -8.31 12.83
CA GLU A 150 -7.52 -8.36 11.81
C GLU A 150 -8.01 -9.05 10.56
N TYR A 151 -7.81 -8.43 9.39
CA TYR A 151 -8.24 -8.97 8.10
C TYR A 151 -7.25 -8.60 6.97
N GLY A 152 -6.83 -9.59 6.16
CA GLY A 152 -5.86 -9.41 5.07
C GLY A 152 -6.43 -8.77 3.78
N SER A 153 -7.74 -8.48 3.72
CA SER A 153 -8.39 -7.94 2.51
C SER A 153 -9.00 -6.57 2.75
N ILE A 154 -8.52 -5.54 2.02
CA ILE A 154 -9.08 -4.17 2.06
C ILE A 154 -10.57 -4.17 1.68
N GLY A 155 -10.95 -4.94 0.67
CA GLY A 155 -12.33 -5.05 0.25
C GLY A 155 -13.26 -5.62 1.34
N ALA A 156 -12.80 -6.63 2.11
CA ALA A 156 -13.54 -7.17 3.25
C ALA A 156 -13.63 -6.15 4.40
N ILE A 157 -12.52 -5.48 4.73
CA ILE A 157 -12.47 -4.42 5.73
C ILE A 157 -13.51 -3.33 5.40
N LYS A 158 -13.51 -2.82 4.17
CA LYS A 158 -14.48 -1.80 3.73
C LYS A 158 -15.93 -2.26 3.86
N ARG A 159 -16.22 -3.52 3.49
CA ARG A 159 -17.60 -4.09 3.61
C ARG A 159 -18.05 -4.18 5.06
N LEU A 160 -17.19 -4.67 5.97
CA LEU A 160 -17.51 -4.75 7.39
C LEU A 160 -17.68 -3.36 8.00
N THR A 161 -16.83 -2.41 7.64
CA THR A 161 -16.93 -1.02 8.09
C THR A 161 -18.23 -0.37 7.60
N ALA A 162 -18.58 -0.56 6.32
CA ALA A 162 -19.84 -0.06 5.74
C ALA A 162 -21.08 -0.68 6.38
N ALA A 163 -20.99 -1.94 6.83
CA ALA A 163 -22.05 -2.62 7.60
C ALA A 163 -22.17 -2.15 9.06
N GLY A 164 -21.34 -1.19 9.50
CA GLY A 164 -21.40 -0.66 10.86
C GLY A 164 -20.70 -1.54 11.92
N CYS A 165 -19.86 -2.50 11.51
CA CYS A 165 -19.17 -3.40 12.44
C CYS A 165 -18.03 -2.74 13.22
N GLY A 166 -17.61 -1.54 12.81
CA GLY A 166 -16.52 -0.81 13.44
C GLY A 166 -15.97 0.32 12.55
N ILE A 167 -14.78 0.76 12.89
CA ILE A 167 -14.03 1.79 12.17
C ILE A 167 -12.78 1.19 11.54
N THR A 168 -12.23 1.85 10.53
CA THR A 168 -10.95 1.48 9.95
C THR A 168 -10.13 2.69 9.52
N PHE A 169 -8.82 2.48 9.40
CA PHE A 169 -7.88 3.46 8.87
C PHE A 169 -7.28 2.93 7.58
N LEU A 170 -7.26 3.76 6.53
CA LEU A 170 -6.76 3.38 5.22
C LEU A 170 -6.43 4.60 4.37
N TYR A 171 -5.77 4.40 3.25
CA TYR A 171 -5.58 5.46 2.27
C TYR A 171 -6.92 5.89 1.66
N LYS A 172 -7.15 7.20 1.58
CA LYS A 172 -8.37 7.78 1.00
C LYS A 172 -8.66 7.24 -0.38
N LYS A 173 -7.62 6.98 -1.17
CA LYS A 173 -7.72 6.40 -2.50
C LYS A 173 -8.43 5.05 -2.51
N ALA A 174 -8.18 4.21 -1.50
CA ALA A 174 -8.83 2.92 -1.35
C ALA A 174 -10.32 3.00 -0.98
N ALA A 175 -10.75 4.10 -0.33
CA ALA A 175 -12.15 4.34 0.05
C ALA A 175 -12.90 5.28 -0.91
N GLU A 176 -12.28 5.77 -1.97
CA GLU A 176 -12.82 6.83 -2.83
C GLU A 176 -14.20 6.51 -3.39
N HIS A 177 -14.41 5.27 -3.83
CA HIS A 177 -15.71 4.81 -4.35
C HIS A 177 -16.80 4.79 -3.26
N GLU A 178 -16.48 4.25 -2.09
CA GLU A 178 -17.42 4.14 -0.97
C GLU A 178 -17.73 5.51 -0.34
N LEU A 179 -16.78 6.42 -0.33
CA LEU A 179 -17.01 7.81 0.10
C LEU A 179 -17.93 8.55 -0.87
N ARG A 180 -17.70 8.42 -2.19
CA ARG A 180 -18.58 9.02 -3.23
C ARG A 180 -19.99 8.43 -3.21
N SER A 181 -20.10 7.12 -3.03
CA SER A 181 -21.39 6.42 -2.95
C SER A 181 -22.06 6.50 -1.58
N ARG A 182 -21.48 7.23 -0.62
CA ARG A 182 -21.95 7.39 0.76
C ARG A 182 -22.14 6.07 1.52
N LYS A 183 -21.39 5.03 1.16
CA LYS A 183 -21.33 3.78 1.93
C LYS A 183 -20.39 3.89 3.12
N LEU A 184 -19.39 4.78 3.02
CA LEU A 184 -18.51 5.17 4.09
C LEU A 184 -18.52 6.70 4.25
N LYS A 185 -18.17 7.16 5.44
CA LYS A 185 -17.87 8.57 5.73
C LYS A 185 -16.51 8.70 6.39
N ASP A 186 -15.83 9.81 6.09
CA ASP A 186 -14.57 10.23 6.70
C ASP A 186 -14.83 10.69 8.15
N ILE A 187 -14.12 10.12 9.11
CA ILE A 187 -14.13 10.54 10.51
C ILE A 187 -13.19 11.76 10.63
N LYS A 188 -13.75 12.89 10.99
CA LYS A 188 -12.95 14.11 11.16
C LYS A 188 -12.22 14.09 12.50
N LEU A 189 -10.92 13.80 12.43
CA LEU A 189 -10.03 13.82 13.58
C LEU A 189 -9.28 15.15 13.65
N GLN A 190 -9.11 15.70 14.87
CA GLN A 190 -8.26 16.84 15.11
C GLN A 190 -6.80 16.47 14.83
N GLU A 191 -6.07 17.38 14.21
CA GLU A 191 -4.63 17.22 13.93
C GLU A 191 -4.22 15.93 13.15
N PHE A 192 -5.19 15.28 12.48
CA PHE A 192 -4.97 14.07 11.69
C PHE A 192 -4.97 14.40 10.19
N HIS A 193 -3.99 15.19 9.76
CA HIS A 193 -3.78 15.52 8.34
C HIS A 193 -2.54 14.80 7.83
N LEU A 194 -2.64 13.47 7.70
CA LEU A 194 -1.52 12.64 7.29
C LEU A 194 -1.50 12.43 5.77
N LEU A 195 -0.46 12.94 5.12
CA LEU A 195 -0.05 12.56 3.78
C LEU A 195 1.11 11.56 3.90
N HIS A 196 0.86 10.32 3.58
CA HIS A 196 1.88 9.27 3.65
C HIS A 196 2.44 8.94 2.26
N GLY A 197 3.77 8.74 2.18
CA GLY A 197 4.47 8.45 0.95
C GLY A 197 4.33 6.99 0.53
N LEU A 198 4.09 6.78 -0.76
CA LEU A 198 4.30 5.51 -1.44
C LEU A 198 5.67 5.56 -2.10
N ASN A 199 6.40 4.46 -2.10
CA ASN A 199 7.76 4.41 -2.58
C ASN A 199 7.96 3.27 -3.58
N PHE A 200 8.67 3.58 -4.65
CA PHE A 200 9.23 2.59 -5.56
C PHE A 200 10.56 2.14 -4.96
N VAL A 201 10.65 0.87 -4.58
CA VAL A 201 11.74 0.32 -3.77
C VAL A 201 12.44 -0.80 -4.52
N PHE A 202 13.76 -0.82 -4.49
CA PHE A 202 14.59 -1.86 -5.10
C PHE A 202 15.85 -2.08 -4.27
N ARG A 203 16.57 -3.18 -4.52
CA ARG A 203 17.79 -3.52 -3.77
C ARG A 203 18.86 -2.44 -3.97
N LYS A 204 19.47 -2.03 -2.87
CA LYS A 204 20.60 -1.09 -2.89
C LYS A 204 21.79 -1.67 -3.67
N ASP A 205 22.55 -0.80 -4.30
CA ASP A 205 23.75 -1.13 -5.08
C ASP A 205 23.49 -2.09 -6.27
N THR A 206 22.24 -2.15 -6.77
CA THR A 206 21.91 -2.91 -7.99
C THR A 206 22.57 -2.30 -9.22
N ILE A 207 23.05 -3.14 -10.13
CA ILE A 207 23.58 -2.72 -11.44
C ILE A 207 22.49 -2.25 -12.41
N PHE A 208 21.20 -2.49 -12.10
CA PHE A 208 20.04 -2.15 -12.92
C PHE A 208 19.37 -0.82 -12.53
N ARG A 209 20.06 0.04 -11.77
CA ARG A 209 19.51 1.31 -11.26
C ARG A 209 18.94 2.23 -12.35
N GLU A 210 19.63 2.35 -13.49
CA GLU A 210 19.19 3.19 -14.61
C GLU A 210 17.89 2.64 -15.21
N GLU A 211 17.80 1.35 -15.43
CA GLU A 211 16.61 0.68 -15.92
C GLU A 211 15.42 0.86 -14.97
N TYR A 212 15.65 0.73 -13.65
CA TYR A 212 14.59 0.96 -12.66
C TYR A 212 14.13 2.42 -12.63
N ALA A 213 15.01 3.38 -12.93
CA ALA A 213 14.63 4.78 -13.08
C ALA A 213 13.74 5.02 -14.32
N GLU A 214 14.00 4.33 -15.44
CA GLU A 214 13.12 4.36 -16.62
C GLU A 214 11.75 3.76 -16.30
N LEU A 215 11.70 2.57 -15.66
CA LEU A 215 10.46 1.92 -15.25
C LEU A 215 9.65 2.77 -14.26
N TYR A 216 10.33 3.38 -13.30
CA TYR A 216 9.70 4.33 -12.40
C TYR A 216 9.02 5.47 -13.17
N SER A 217 9.69 6.02 -14.20
CA SER A 217 9.13 7.10 -15.00
C SER A 217 7.91 6.66 -15.80
N LEU A 218 7.86 5.41 -16.27
CA LEU A 218 6.70 4.84 -16.95
C LEU A 218 5.51 4.58 -16.01
N LEU A 219 5.80 4.21 -14.77
CA LEU A 219 4.77 3.88 -13.77
C LEU A 219 4.27 5.12 -13.00
N LYS A 220 4.97 6.26 -13.08
CA LYS A 220 4.60 7.49 -12.38
C LYS A 220 3.63 8.35 -13.18
#